data_72950cccc0c3fee5ebb2235bf2227810
#
_entry.id   72950cccc0c3fee5ebb2235bf2227810
#
_cell.length_a   1.000
_cell.length_b   1.000
_cell.length_c   1.000
_cell.angle_alpha   90.00
_cell.angle_beta   90.00
_cell.angle_gamma   90.00
#
_symmetry.space_group_name_H-M   'P 1'
#
loop_
_entity.id
_entity.type
_entity.pdbx_description
1 polymer ?
#
loop_
_entity_poly.entity_id
_entity_poly.type
_entity_poly.pdbx_seq_one_letter_code
_entity_poly.pdbx_strand_id
1 'polypeptide(L)'
;MFMVSLVLILGACSNPSSNQEGDSNASNSKNSIEIAFRDFGSGNTGLKEWLDAVKTEFEQKHPGVKVQFVPIQASEGDFFAKLALMVKNEQTAPDIVTEDTFMINSDAAAGNIDPLDKYIEQWDDWKNFNDRVKQGVTAVDGKVYGIPYSTDTRGLWYNVNIFRKAGLPVPWNPKSWDDVLEAAKTIKEKVPGVVPFWANSGKATGEATSMQTFEMLLYGTEDTLYNFDTKKWIVKSQGFLDSLEFIHQIYSNDLGPELSQVLTGKAGDIVQTELMPKEKVGIVLNGNWVPGVWREGGPSPWPEGTEVYKLTAMPTQHGQDPGFTSMSGGWALSIPSKADNKDLAWEFIKLATSEKYNKLYVLKQGDLTPRLDVAEDPEVLNAPGSVTKEAASFIKFTHFRPGVDKYPAVSTAIQAAVEAVATGSLSPKEAMEQYAREVTRVVGKENVEVRK
;
A
#
# COMPACT_ATOMS: atom_id res chain seq x y z
N MET A 1 -39.81 -25.06 -54.01
CA MET A 1 -39.84 -26.40 -54.64
C MET A 1 -38.37 -26.78 -54.93
N PHE A 2 -37.75 -27.49 -54.04
CA PHE A 2 -36.78 -28.56 -54.23
C PHE A 2 -36.26 -28.93 -52.84
N MET A 3 -36.73 -30.05 -52.38
CA MET A 3 -36.27 -30.81 -51.20
C MET A 3 -35.00 -31.54 -51.60
N VAL A 4 -33.96 -31.50 -50.78
CA VAL A 4 -32.87 -32.49 -50.83
C VAL A 4 -32.66 -33.00 -49.44
N SER A 5 -33.04 -34.23 -49.22
CA SER A 5 -32.77 -35.05 -48.06
C SER A 5 -31.29 -35.46 -48.09
N LEU A 6 -30.62 -35.40 -46.95
CA LEU A 6 -29.32 -36.04 -46.77
C LEU A 6 -29.35 -37.03 -45.61
N VAL A 7 -28.97 -38.23 -45.95
CA VAL A 7 -29.02 -39.47 -45.21
C VAL A 7 -27.91 -39.53 -44.18
N LEU A 8 -28.27 -39.93 -42.93
CA LEU A 8 -27.34 -40.33 -41.86
C LEU A 8 -26.69 -41.68 -42.21
N ILE A 9 -25.37 -41.71 -42.13
CA ILE A 9 -24.61 -43.00 -42.05
C ILE A 9 -23.97 -43.06 -40.69
N LEU A 10 -24.48 -43.95 -39.85
CA LEU A 10 -23.87 -44.43 -38.60
C LEU A 10 -22.75 -45.44 -39.00
N GLY A 11 -21.52 -45.08 -38.66
CA GLY A 11 -20.35 -45.97 -38.66
C GLY A 11 -19.87 -46.20 -37.24
N ALA A 12 -20.27 -47.30 -36.64
CA ALA A 12 -19.70 -47.80 -35.41
C ALA A 12 -18.36 -48.51 -35.71
N CYS A 13 -17.27 -48.04 -35.13
CA CYS A 13 -16.05 -48.83 -34.96
C CYS A 13 -15.65 -48.79 -33.51
N SER A 14 -15.89 -49.89 -32.84
CA SER A 14 -15.35 -50.27 -31.55
C SER A 14 -13.83 -50.50 -31.68
N ASN A 15 -13.02 -49.93 -30.78
CA ASN A 15 -11.71 -50.47 -30.42
C ASN A 15 -11.37 -50.19 -28.94
N PRO A 16 -10.56 -51.08 -28.31
CA PRO A 16 -10.71 -51.35 -26.91
C PRO A 16 -9.91 -50.44 -25.97
N SER A 17 -10.40 -50.38 -24.76
CA SER A 17 -9.78 -49.94 -23.50
C SER A 17 -8.27 -49.87 -23.46
N SER A 18 -7.75 -48.67 -23.23
CA SER A 18 -6.61 -48.49 -22.34
C SER A 18 -7.08 -47.59 -21.21
N ASN A 19 -7.27 -48.19 -20.04
CA ASN A 19 -7.34 -47.52 -18.78
C ASN A 19 -6.08 -46.67 -18.61
N GLN A 20 -6.18 -45.40 -18.77
CA GLN A 20 -5.32 -44.44 -18.08
C GLN A 20 -6.17 -43.92 -16.92
N GLU A 21 -5.91 -44.50 -15.78
CA GLU A 21 -6.29 -43.94 -14.50
C GLU A 21 -5.77 -42.51 -14.49
N GLY A 22 -6.71 -41.57 -14.43
CA GLY A 22 -6.43 -40.21 -14.05
C GLY A 22 -5.93 -40.24 -12.62
N ASP A 23 -4.62 -40.24 -12.47
CA ASP A 23 -3.97 -40.02 -11.19
C ASP A 23 -4.33 -38.59 -10.76
N SER A 24 -5.26 -38.57 -9.83
CA SER A 24 -5.71 -37.36 -9.16
C SER A 24 -4.52 -36.66 -8.50
N ASN A 25 -4.31 -35.42 -8.82
CA ASN A 25 -3.38 -34.48 -8.17
C ASN A 25 -3.67 -34.23 -6.67
N ALA A 26 -4.21 -35.18 -5.96
CA ALA A 26 -4.53 -35.09 -4.53
C ALA A 26 -3.37 -35.50 -3.59
N SER A 27 -2.21 -35.92 -4.12
CA SER A 27 -1.08 -36.37 -3.29
C SER A 27 0.10 -35.37 -3.19
N ASN A 28 0.02 -34.19 -3.81
CA ASN A 28 1.12 -33.22 -3.81
C ASN A 28 0.99 -32.09 -2.75
N SER A 29 -0.11 -31.98 -2.03
CA SER A 29 -0.35 -30.88 -1.10
C SER A 29 0.56 -30.88 0.14
N LYS A 30 1.02 -32.04 0.59
CA LYS A 30 1.84 -32.15 1.81
C LYS A 30 3.30 -31.68 1.67
N ASN A 31 3.81 -31.53 0.46
CA ASN A 31 5.20 -31.16 0.21
C ASN A 31 5.35 -29.87 -0.62
N SER A 32 4.33 -29.02 -0.63
CA SER A 32 4.41 -27.71 -1.28
C SER A 32 3.75 -26.65 -0.43
N ILE A 33 4.20 -25.41 -0.57
CA ILE A 33 3.51 -24.22 -0.06
C ILE A 33 3.26 -23.23 -1.19
N GLU A 34 2.09 -22.64 -1.19
CA GLU A 34 1.70 -21.61 -2.13
C GLU A 34 1.70 -20.23 -1.45
N ILE A 35 2.30 -19.25 -2.11
CA ILE A 35 2.40 -17.88 -1.60
C ILE A 35 1.74 -16.93 -2.59
N ALA A 36 0.59 -16.38 -2.22
CA ALA A 36 -0.07 -15.36 -3.02
C ALA A 36 0.38 -13.96 -2.57
N PHE A 37 0.75 -13.13 -3.53
CA PHE A 37 1.21 -11.77 -3.28
C PHE A 37 0.75 -10.80 -4.35
N ARG A 38 0.66 -9.52 -3.98
CA ARG A 38 0.39 -8.46 -4.95
C ARG A 38 1.59 -8.26 -5.86
N ASP A 39 1.38 -8.48 -7.14
CA ASP A 39 2.35 -8.09 -8.18
C ASP A 39 2.03 -6.66 -8.62
N PHE A 40 2.91 -5.73 -8.26
CA PHE A 40 2.80 -4.31 -8.62
C PHE A 40 3.20 -4.02 -10.09
N GLY A 41 3.40 -5.08 -10.88
CA GLY A 41 3.79 -4.98 -12.29
C GLY A 41 5.30 -4.86 -12.50
N SER A 42 5.69 -4.36 -13.67
CA SER A 42 7.11 -4.25 -14.08
C SER A 42 7.98 -3.44 -13.14
N GLY A 43 7.39 -2.89 -12.09
CA GLY A 43 7.94 -1.99 -11.13
C GLY A 43 8.48 -2.59 -9.86
N ASN A 44 8.06 -3.77 -9.46
CA ASN A 44 8.40 -4.28 -8.14
C ASN A 44 9.29 -5.53 -8.18
N THR A 45 10.49 -5.37 -8.73
CA THR A 45 11.47 -6.46 -8.77
C THR A 45 12.01 -6.81 -7.38
N GLY A 46 12.04 -5.86 -6.44
CA GLY A 46 12.57 -6.05 -5.09
C GLY A 46 11.84 -7.13 -4.29
N LEU A 47 10.49 -7.10 -4.30
CA LEU A 47 9.67 -8.12 -3.66
C LEU A 47 9.95 -9.52 -4.24
N LYS A 48 10.03 -9.62 -5.58
CA LYS A 48 10.29 -10.89 -6.24
C LYS A 48 11.70 -11.40 -5.95
N GLU A 49 12.73 -10.56 -6.02
CA GLU A 49 14.11 -10.91 -5.69
C GLU A 49 14.22 -11.45 -4.25
N TRP A 50 13.52 -10.81 -3.31
CA TRP A 50 13.45 -11.28 -1.92
C TRP A 50 12.78 -12.64 -1.81
N LEU A 51 11.58 -12.82 -2.38
CA LEU A 51 10.86 -14.09 -2.35
C LEU A 51 11.65 -15.22 -3.01
N ASP A 52 12.30 -14.98 -4.16
CA ASP A 52 13.13 -15.97 -4.86
C ASP A 52 14.36 -16.39 -4.00
N ALA A 53 14.98 -15.43 -3.29
CA ALA A 53 16.09 -15.72 -2.40
C ALA A 53 15.67 -16.57 -1.18
N VAL A 54 14.53 -16.20 -0.55
CA VAL A 54 13.95 -16.98 0.55
C VAL A 54 13.57 -18.39 0.09
N LYS A 55 12.87 -18.52 -1.03
CA LYS A 55 12.49 -19.80 -1.63
C LYS A 55 13.71 -20.71 -1.82
N THR A 56 14.79 -20.16 -2.38
CA THR A 56 16.01 -20.93 -2.64
C THR A 56 16.58 -21.54 -1.36
N GLU A 57 16.73 -20.77 -0.30
CA GLU A 57 17.23 -21.27 0.97
C GLU A 57 16.22 -22.20 1.66
N PHE A 58 14.92 -21.88 1.57
CA PHE A 58 13.86 -22.68 2.18
C PHE A 58 13.81 -24.09 1.58
N GLU A 59 13.82 -24.24 0.26
CA GLU A 59 13.83 -25.54 -0.43
C GLU A 59 15.10 -26.34 -0.14
N GLN A 60 16.23 -25.68 0.10
CA GLN A 60 17.46 -26.35 0.54
C GLN A 60 17.35 -26.90 1.98
N LYS A 61 16.71 -26.15 2.88
CA LYS A 61 16.50 -26.57 4.27
C LYS A 61 15.40 -27.62 4.45
N HIS A 62 14.48 -27.68 3.49
CA HIS A 62 13.35 -28.62 3.49
C HIS A 62 13.35 -29.49 2.22
N PRO A 63 14.27 -30.49 2.12
CA PRO A 63 14.37 -31.33 0.94
C PRO A 63 13.05 -32.00 0.58
N GLY A 64 12.64 -31.87 -0.66
CA GLY A 64 11.37 -32.41 -1.16
C GLY A 64 10.17 -31.43 -1.07
N VAL A 65 10.30 -30.32 -0.36
CA VAL A 65 9.30 -29.24 -0.36
C VAL A 65 9.49 -28.34 -1.57
N LYS A 66 8.38 -27.86 -2.14
CA LYS A 66 8.34 -26.89 -3.23
C LYS A 66 7.60 -25.63 -2.82
N VAL A 67 8.18 -24.47 -3.13
CA VAL A 67 7.53 -23.17 -2.96
C VAL A 67 6.98 -22.71 -4.30
N GLN A 68 5.70 -22.42 -4.35
CA GLN A 68 5.00 -21.93 -5.54
C GLN A 68 4.53 -20.50 -5.31
N PHE A 69 4.76 -19.63 -6.30
CA PHE A 69 4.33 -18.25 -6.25
C PHE A 69 3.06 -18.05 -7.07
N VAL A 70 2.09 -17.36 -6.47
CA VAL A 70 0.83 -16.97 -7.08
C VAL A 70 0.78 -15.44 -7.16
N PRO A 71 1.46 -14.81 -8.14
CA PRO A 71 1.43 -13.38 -8.31
C PRO A 71 0.05 -12.90 -8.78
N ILE A 72 -0.52 -11.90 -8.12
CA ILE A 72 -1.80 -11.30 -8.48
C ILE A 72 -1.55 -9.89 -8.99
N GLN A 73 -1.49 -9.73 -10.32
CA GLN A 73 -1.40 -8.42 -10.95
C GLN A 73 -2.80 -7.82 -11.12
N ALA A 74 -3.10 -6.79 -10.36
CA ALA A 74 -4.40 -6.14 -10.35
C ALA A 74 -4.31 -4.73 -9.74
N SER A 75 -5.36 -3.92 -9.94
CA SER A 75 -5.58 -2.73 -9.13
C SER A 75 -5.66 -3.12 -7.64
N GLU A 76 -5.48 -2.17 -6.75
CA GLU A 76 -5.50 -2.48 -5.32
C GLU A 76 -6.82 -3.12 -4.88
N GLY A 77 -7.94 -2.53 -5.24
CA GLY A 77 -9.26 -3.07 -4.89
C GLY A 77 -9.53 -4.45 -5.49
N ASP A 78 -9.10 -4.68 -6.74
CA ASP A 78 -9.25 -5.98 -7.40
C ASP A 78 -8.33 -7.04 -6.78
N PHE A 79 -7.13 -6.65 -6.30
CA PHE A 79 -6.24 -7.55 -5.58
C PHE A 79 -6.91 -8.10 -4.32
N PHE A 80 -7.37 -7.22 -3.43
CA PHE A 80 -8.03 -7.64 -2.20
C PHE A 80 -9.33 -8.40 -2.45
N ALA A 81 -10.11 -8.02 -3.47
CA ALA A 81 -11.30 -8.78 -3.85
C ALA A 81 -10.97 -10.20 -4.32
N LYS A 82 -9.94 -10.37 -5.15
CA LYS A 82 -9.45 -11.69 -5.57
C LYS A 82 -8.91 -12.50 -4.41
N LEU A 83 -8.08 -11.90 -3.57
CA LEU A 83 -7.50 -12.54 -2.41
C LEU A 83 -8.59 -13.07 -1.46
N ALA A 84 -9.59 -12.23 -1.14
CA ALA A 84 -10.73 -12.60 -0.31
C ALA A 84 -11.55 -13.78 -0.87
N LEU A 85 -11.62 -13.93 -2.20
CA LEU A 85 -12.26 -15.09 -2.84
C LEU A 85 -11.40 -16.37 -2.70
N MET A 86 -10.08 -16.23 -2.91
CA MET A 86 -9.14 -17.35 -2.81
C MET A 86 -9.10 -17.95 -1.41
N VAL A 87 -8.97 -17.12 -0.38
CA VAL A 87 -8.79 -17.58 1.01
C VAL A 87 -10.04 -18.20 1.64
N LYS A 88 -11.22 -18.02 1.05
CA LYS A 88 -12.50 -18.59 1.54
C LYS A 88 -12.69 -20.06 1.21
N ASN A 89 -11.98 -20.60 0.24
CA ASN A 89 -12.17 -21.94 -0.26
C ASN A 89 -10.89 -22.78 -0.07
N GLU A 90 -11.02 -23.93 0.60
CA GLU A 90 -9.90 -24.87 0.84
C GLU A 90 -9.18 -25.31 -0.45
N GLN A 91 -9.88 -25.31 -1.59
CA GLN A 91 -9.30 -25.72 -2.88
C GLN A 91 -8.48 -24.62 -3.55
N THR A 92 -8.61 -23.37 -3.12
CA THR A 92 -7.96 -22.20 -3.74
C THR A 92 -7.16 -21.35 -2.76
N ALA A 93 -7.26 -21.68 -1.45
CA ALA A 93 -6.53 -20.93 -0.44
C ALA A 93 -5.03 -21.23 -0.55
N PRO A 94 -4.19 -20.19 -0.71
CA PRO A 94 -2.75 -20.37 -0.61
C PRO A 94 -2.35 -20.62 0.86
N ASP A 95 -1.12 -21.07 1.08
CA ASP A 95 -0.59 -21.27 2.44
C ASP A 95 -0.14 -19.98 3.11
N ILE A 96 0.31 -19.01 2.31
CA ILE A 96 0.73 -17.68 2.76
C ILE A 96 0.16 -16.62 1.83
N VAL A 97 -0.26 -15.51 2.42
CA VAL A 97 -0.67 -14.32 1.69
C VAL A 97 0.10 -13.09 2.14
N THR A 98 0.32 -12.14 1.23
CA THR A 98 0.74 -10.79 1.62
C THR A 98 -0.49 -9.96 1.94
N GLU A 99 -0.55 -9.43 3.15
CA GLU A 99 -1.61 -8.57 3.64
C GLU A 99 -1.09 -7.15 3.87
N ASP A 100 -1.82 -6.15 3.39
CA ASP A 100 -1.60 -4.78 3.85
C ASP A 100 -2.22 -4.61 5.24
N THR A 101 -1.53 -3.90 6.11
CA THR A 101 -1.92 -3.72 7.52
C THR A 101 -3.35 -3.20 7.72
N PHE A 102 -3.93 -2.48 6.73
CA PHE A 102 -5.31 -1.99 6.84
C PHE A 102 -6.36 -3.09 6.64
N MET A 103 -5.99 -4.21 6.02
CA MET A 103 -6.89 -5.36 5.80
C MET A 103 -6.94 -6.32 6.98
N ILE A 104 -5.89 -6.36 7.80
CA ILE A 104 -5.73 -7.33 8.89
C ILE A 104 -6.99 -7.45 9.77
N ASN A 105 -7.55 -6.33 10.22
CA ASN A 105 -8.74 -6.35 11.08
C ASN A 105 -9.98 -6.86 10.33
N SER A 106 -10.14 -6.49 9.08
CA SER A 106 -11.26 -6.93 8.24
C SER A 106 -11.20 -8.45 7.98
N ASP A 107 -10.00 -8.95 7.62
CA ASP A 107 -9.81 -10.35 7.29
C ASP A 107 -9.80 -11.26 8.53
N ALA A 108 -9.28 -10.79 9.67
CA ALA A 108 -9.41 -11.44 10.95
C ALA A 108 -10.88 -11.57 11.38
N ALA A 109 -11.64 -10.48 11.31
CA ALA A 109 -13.07 -10.48 11.65
C ALA A 109 -13.91 -11.36 10.71
N ALA A 110 -13.52 -11.48 9.45
CA ALA A 110 -14.14 -12.37 8.46
C ALA A 110 -13.74 -13.84 8.64
N GLY A 111 -12.74 -14.14 9.48
CA GLY A 111 -12.18 -15.49 9.63
C GLY A 111 -11.40 -15.98 8.41
N ASN A 112 -10.87 -15.05 7.62
CA ASN A 112 -10.10 -15.34 6.41
C ASN A 112 -8.65 -15.73 6.73
N ILE A 113 -8.06 -15.19 7.80
CA ILE A 113 -6.70 -15.45 8.26
C ILE A 113 -6.68 -15.93 9.71
N ASP A 114 -5.69 -16.74 10.07
CA ASP A 114 -5.55 -17.31 11.40
C ASP A 114 -4.69 -16.43 12.33
N PRO A 115 -4.98 -16.43 13.65
CA PRO A 115 -4.09 -15.84 14.64
C PRO A 115 -2.79 -16.64 14.75
N LEU A 116 -1.68 -15.92 14.84
CA LEU A 116 -0.33 -16.48 14.88
C LEU A 116 0.27 -16.60 16.29
N ASP A 117 -0.49 -16.24 17.33
CA ASP A 117 -0.02 -16.17 18.73
C ASP A 117 0.64 -17.46 19.19
N LYS A 118 0.05 -18.64 18.89
CA LYS A 118 0.61 -19.96 19.25
C LYS A 118 2.03 -20.19 18.69
N TYR A 119 2.35 -19.57 17.57
CA TYR A 119 3.66 -19.66 16.93
C TYR A 119 4.62 -18.59 17.51
N ILE A 120 4.11 -17.38 17.72
CA ILE A 120 4.87 -16.24 18.24
C ILE A 120 5.35 -16.47 19.66
N GLU A 121 4.53 -17.10 20.51
CA GLU A 121 4.89 -17.45 21.90
C GLU A 121 6.17 -18.30 22.01
N GLN A 122 6.52 -19.04 20.95
CA GLN A 122 7.70 -19.88 20.89
C GLN A 122 8.81 -19.30 20.00
N TRP A 123 8.67 -18.04 19.58
CA TRP A 123 9.58 -17.40 18.64
C TRP A 123 10.26 -16.16 19.24
N ASP A 124 11.44 -16.37 19.82
CA ASP A 124 12.20 -15.31 20.50
C ASP A 124 12.52 -14.10 19.62
N ASP A 125 12.58 -14.27 18.30
CA ASP A 125 12.93 -13.21 17.35
C ASP A 125 11.84 -12.12 17.24
N TRP A 126 10.58 -12.43 17.66
CA TRP A 126 9.49 -11.46 17.71
C TRP A 126 9.81 -10.19 18.54
N LYS A 127 10.65 -10.30 19.56
CA LYS A 127 11.08 -9.15 20.37
C LYS A 127 11.86 -8.09 19.58
N ASN A 128 12.47 -8.48 18.45
CA ASN A 128 13.24 -7.59 17.59
C ASN A 128 12.36 -6.73 16.65
N PHE A 129 11.05 -6.93 16.64
CA PHE A 129 10.13 -6.11 15.85
C PHE A 129 9.64 -4.89 16.64
N ASN A 130 9.49 -3.77 15.94
CA ASN A 130 9.04 -2.50 16.51
C ASN A 130 7.59 -2.60 17.01
N ASP A 131 7.32 -2.18 18.23
CA ASP A 131 6.01 -2.32 18.86
C ASP A 131 4.91 -1.50 18.17
N ARG A 132 5.24 -0.36 17.55
CA ARG A 132 4.27 0.40 16.74
C ARG A 132 3.87 -0.36 15.48
N VAL A 133 4.83 -1.02 14.83
CA VAL A 133 4.54 -1.82 13.62
C VAL A 133 3.76 -3.08 13.97
N LYS A 134 4.02 -3.70 15.13
CA LYS A 134 3.22 -4.82 15.65
C LYS A 134 1.74 -4.46 15.79
N GLN A 135 1.42 -3.20 16.15
CA GLN A 135 0.02 -2.75 16.24
C GLN A 135 -0.72 -2.85 14.90
N GLY A 136 -0.03 -2.64 13.76
CA GLY A 136 -0.62 -2.76 12.44
C GLY A 136 -1.04 -4.18 12.05
N VAL A 137 -0.50 -5.19 12.72
CA VAL A 137 -0.79 -6.61 12.49
C VAL A 137 -1.54 -7.28 13.65
N THR A 138 -1.90 -6.49 14.66
CA THR A 138 -2.69 -6.92 15.82
C THR A 138 -4.14 -6.47 15.63
N ALA A 139 -5.08 -7.40 15.62
CA ALA A 139 -6.49 -7.09 15.46
C ALA A 139 -7.14 -6.61 16.79
N VAL A 140 -8.37 -6.13 16.70
CA VAL A 140 -9.14 -5.60 17.85
C VAL A 140 -9.38 -6.65 18.96
N ASP A 141 -9.27 -7.93 18.66
CA ASP A 141 -9.34 -9.03 19.65
C ASP A 141 -8.02 -9.22 20.42
N GLY A 142 -6.99 -8.42 20.11
CA GLY A 142 -5.67 -8.44 20.75
C GLY A 142 -4.73 -9.51 20.21
N LYS A 143 -5.13 -10.27 19.17
CA LYS A 143 -4.29 -11.31 18.58
C LYS A 143 -3.54 -10.79 17.35
N VAL A 144 -2.39 -11.41 17.09
CA VAL A 144 -1.53 -11.09 15.94
C VAL A 144 -1.90 -11.97 14.74
N TYR A 145 -2.15 -11.37 13.59
CA TYR A 145 -2.61 -12.06 12.38
C TYR A 145 -1.63 -12.03 11.21
N GLY A 146 -0.46 -11.42 11.40
CA GLY A 146 0.59 -11.39 10.39
C GLY A 146 1.94 -11.05 10.98
N ILE A 147 3.01 -11.41 10.27
CA ILE A 147 4.37 -10.98 10.60
C ILE A 147 4.78 -9.89 9.62
N PRO A 148 5.04 -8.66 10.07
CA PRO A 148 5.35 -7.56 9.16
C PRO A 148 6.72 -7.76 8.53
N TYR A 149 6.82 -7.54 7.22
CA TYR A 149 8.09 -7.54 6.51
C TYR A 149 8.49 -6.15 6.02
N SER A 150 7.58 -5.18 6.04
CA SER A 150 7.85 -3.78 5.76
C SER A 150 7.03 -2.83 6.61
N THR A 151 7.52 -1.61 6.71
CA THR A 151 6.77 -0.42 7.09
C THR A 151 7.24 0.74 6.22
N ASP A 152 6.60 1.89 6.33
CA ASP A 152 6.90 3.05 5.51
C ASP A 152 6.56 4.35 6.24
N THR A 153 7.00 5.46 5.66
CA THR A 153 6.56 6.82 6.01
C THR A 153 6.34 7.62 4.73
N ARG A 154 5.60 8.69 4.83
CA ARG A 154 5.29 9.56 3.71
C ARG A 154 5.70 10.99 4.00
N GLY A 155 6.04 11.71 2.93
CA GLY A 155 6.43 13.10 3.00
C GLY A 155 6.33 13.77 1.63
N LEU A 156 6.92 14.94 1.52
CA LEU A 156 6.98 15.70 0.30
C LEU A 156 8.33 15.49 -0.40
N TRP A 157 8.31 14.95 -1.59
CA TRP A 157 9.43 14.93 -2.51
C TRP A 157 9.43 16.23 -3.30
N TYR A 158 10.54 16.96 -3.33
CA TYR A 158 10.65 18.18 -4.11
C TYR A 158 11.87 18.17 -5.04
N ASN A 159 11.69 18.67 -6.26
CA ASN A 159 12.74 18.72 -7.27
C ASN A 159 13.66 19.92 -7.04
N VAL A 160 14.91 19.68 -6.69
CA VAL A 160 15.92 20.69 -6.39
C VAL A 160 16.17 21.63 -7.58
N ASN A 161 16.18 21.11 -8.80
CA ASN A 161 16.44 21.91 -10.00
C ASN A 161 15.25 22.83 -10.34
N ILE A 162 14.02 22.32 -10.19
CA ILE A 162 12.79 23.11 -10.37
C ILE A 162 12.71 24.21 -9.30
N PHE A 163 13.01 23.86 -8.03
CA PHE A 163 13.03 24.84 -6.94
C PHE A 163 14.02 25.97 -7.19
N ARG A 164 15.24 25.64 -7.61
CA ARG A 164 16.25 26.66 -7.99
C ARG A 164 15.79 27.56 -9.15
N LYS A 165 15.19 26.96 -10.19
CA LYS A 165 14.62 27.70 -11.32
C LYS A 165 13.49 28.63 -10.91
N ALA A 166 12.65 28.18 -9.95
CA ALA A 166 11.56 28.97 -9.40
C ALA A 166 12.02 30.05 -8.40
N GLY A 167 13.27 30.01 -7.96
CA GLY A 167 13.78 30.90 -6.90
C GLY A 167 13.34 30.51 -5.50
N LEU A 168 12.93 29.24 -5.32
CA LEU A 168 12.55 28.68 -4.03
C LEU A 168 13.77 28.18 -3.24
N PRO A 169 13.70 28.15 -1.90
CA PRO A 169 14.81 27.73 -1.06
C PRO A 169 15.17 26.24 -1.26
N VAL A 170 16.47 25.94 -1.20
CA VAL A 170 17.01 24.58 -1.17
C VAL A 170 18.11 24.55 -0.08
N PRO A 171 17.96 23.74 0.98
CA PRO A 171 16.88 22.81 1.26
C PRO A 171 15.54 23.50 1.54
N TRP A 172 14.44 22.82 1.18
CA TRP A 172 13.08 23.27 1.46
C TRP A 172 12.53 22.60 2.71
N ASN A 173 11.93 23.40 3.59
CA ASN A 173 11.39 22.93 4.86
C ASN A 173 10.11 23.69 5.17
N PRO A 174 8.98 23.31 4.54
CA PRO A 174 7.69 23.97 4.73
C PRO A 174 7.22 23.85 6.18
N LYS A 175 6.51 24.87 6.70
CA LYS A 175 6.05 24.94 8.07
C LYS A 175 4.52 24.86 8.19
N SER A 176 3.82 25.06 7.07
CA SER A 176 2.36 25.02 6.99
C SER A 176 1.90 24.56 5.61
N TRP A 177 0.62 24.26 5.46
CA TRP A 177 0.02 24.01 4.16
C TRP A 177 0.13 25.21 3.22
N ASP A 178 0.07 26.41 3.76
CA ASP A 178 0.23 27.64 2.97
C ASP A 178 1.60 27.70 2.31
N ASP A 179 2.67 27.31 3.00
CA ASP A 179 4.01 27.22 2.42
C ASP A 179 4.07 26.22 1.24
N VAL A 180 3.32 25.13 1.33
CA VAL A 180 3.25 24.11 0.26
C VAL A 180 2.51 24.67 -0.95
N LEU A 181 1.36 25.31 -0.73
CA LEU A 181 0.56 25.92 -1.79
C LEU A 181 1.29 27.08 -2.47
N GLU A 182 1.99 27.91 -1.69
CA GLU A 182 2.79 29.03 -2.20
C GLU A 182 3.95 28.53 -3.07
N ALA A 183 4.65 27.49 -2.64
CA ALA A 183 5.68 26.85 -3.46
C ALA A 183 5.12 26.30 -4.78
N ALA A 184 3.96 25.64 -4.73
CA ALA A 184 3.30 25.13 -5.93
C ALA A 184 2.87 26.25 -6.89
N LYS A 185 2.30 27.35 -6.37
CA LYS A 185 1.96 28.55 -7.16
C LYS A 185 3.19 29.16 -7.81
N THR A 186 4.28 29.30 -7.04
CA THR A 186 5.55 29.84 -7.53
C THR A 186 6.13 28.97 -8.66
N ILE A 187 6.05 27.64 -8.53
CA ILE A 187 6.48 26.71 -9.59
C ILE A 187 5.63 26.91 -10.85
N LYS A 188 4.29 26.97 -10.71
CA LYS A 188 3.39 27.23 -11.84
C LYS A 188 3.76 28.49 -12.62
N GLU A 189 4.04 29.58 -11.90
CA GLU A 189 4.36 30.87 -12.50
C GLU A 189 5.74 30.91 -13.15
N LYS A 190 6.75 30.31 -12.51
CA LYS A 190 8.17 30.49 -12.89
C LYS A 190 8.71 29.36 -13.77
N VAL A 191 8.11 28.18 -13.74
CA VAL A 191 8.59 26.99 -14.45
C VAL A 191 7.47 26.36 -15.29
N PRO A 192 7.07 26.98 -16.39
CA PRO A 192 5.96 26.48 -17.21
C PRO A 192 6.25 25.07 -17.77
N GLY A 193 5.20 24.27 -17.92
CA GLY A 193 5.29 22.89 -18.45
C GLY A 193 5.72 21.84 -17.42
N VAL A 194 5.67 22.19 -16.14
CA VAL A 194 5.88 21.32 -14.99
C VAL A 194 4.58 21.23 -14.20
N VAL A 195 4.21 20.04 -13.72
CA VAL A 195 3.15 19.84 -12.73
C VAL A 195 3.65 20.39 -11.40
N PRO A 196 3.03 21.45 -10.83
CA PRO A 196 3.54 22.06 -9.59
C PRO A 196 3.50 21.12 -8.39
N PHE A 197 2.35 20.42 -8.19
CA PHE A 197 2.11 19.54 -7.06
C PHE A 197 1.39 18.26 -7.51
N TRP A 198 1.88 17.10 -7.10
CA TRP A 198 1.26 15.82 -7.33
C TRP A 198 0.78 15.20 -6.02
N ALA A 199 -0.51 14.86 -5.97
CA ALA A 199 -1.10 13.97 -4.99
C ALA A 199 -2.09 13.04 -5.69
N ASN A 200 -2.16 11.78 -5.29
CA ASN A 200 -3.13 10.84 -5.84
C ASN A 200 -4.54 11.28 -5.44
N SER A 201 -5.43 11.41 -6.40
CA SER A 201 -6.78 11.96 -6.18
C SER A 201 -7.88 11.19 -6.92
N GLY A 202 -7.53 10.06 -7.55
CA GLY A 202 -8.47 9.19 -8.24
C GLY A 202 -8.86 7.98 -7.37
N LYS A 203 -10.13 7.60 -7.39
CA LYS A 203 -10.63 6.40 -6.72
C LYS A 203 -9.90 5.12 -7.18
N ALA A 204 -9.47 5.08 -8.44
CA ALA A 204 -8.76 3.93 -9.01
C ALA A 204 -7.40 3.65 -8.36
N THR A 205 -6.82 4.61 -7.64
CA THR A 205 -5.55 4.45 -6.91
C THR A 205 -5.72 3.95 -5.46
N GLY A 206 -6.95 3.75 -5.00
CA GLY A 206 -7.23 3.13 -3.71
C GLY A 206 -6.64 3.90 -2.52
N GLU A 207 -5.88 3.21 -1.68
CA GLU A 207 -5.24 3.77 -0.48
C GLU A 207 -4.24 4.90 -0.78
N ALA A 208 -3.68 4.95 -1.98
CA ALA A 208 -2.86 6.09 -2.37
C ALA A 208 -3.67 7.40 -2.42
N THR A 209 -4.98 7.34 -2.65
CA THR A 209 -5.88 8.50 -2.55
C THR A 209 -6.37 8.76 -1.14
N SER A 210 -6.87 7.74 -0.43
CA SER A 210 -7.39 7.91 0.92
C SER A 210 -6.27 8.17 1.94
N MET A 211 -5.37 7.24 2.09
CA MET A 211 -4.36 7.29 3.15
C MET A 211 -3.20 8.23 2.80
N GLN A 212 -2.62 8.07 1.60
CA GLN A 212 -1.40 8.78 1.21
C GLN A 212 -1.66 10.25 0.85
N THR A 213 -2.88 10.61 0.45
CA THR A 213 -3.25 12.00 0.16
C THR A 213 -4.15 12.57 1.25
N PHE A 214 -5.37 12.03 1.40
CA PHE A 214 -6.37 12.65 2.26
C PHE A 214 -6.03 12.53 3.75
N GLU A 215 -5.66 11.34 4.23
CA GLU A 215 -5.33 11.16 5.64
C GLU A 215 -4.02 11.87 6.02
N MET A 216 -3.05 12.00 5.10
CA MET A 216 -1.88 12.85 5.32
C MET A 216 -2.26 14.31 5.62
N LEU A 217 -3.31 14.81 4.97
CA LEU A 217 -3.85 16.14 5.25
C LEU A 217 -4.63 16.12 6.58
N LEU A 218 -5.60 15.23 6.72
CA LEU A 218 -6.47 15.17 7.89
C LEU A 218 -5.68 15.06 9.21
N TYR A 219 -4.72 14.16 9.28
CA TYR A 219 -3.87 13.99 10.47
C TYR A 219 -2.82 15.09 10.64
N GLY A 220 -2.69 15.96 9.65
CA GLY A 220 -1.98 17.24 9.77
C GLY A 220 -2.84 18.36 10.39
N THR A 221 -4.12 18.11 10.66
CA THR A 221 -5.02 18.98 11.43
C THR A 221 -5.12 18.52 12.89
N GLU A 222 -6.09 19.02 13.65
CA GLU A 222 -6.41 18.52 15.01
C GLU A 222 -7.46 17.39 14.98
N ASP A 223 -7.90 16.97 13.79
CA ASP A 223 -8.93 15.96 13.58
C ASP A 223 -8.37 14.60 13.16
N THR A 224 -9.21 13.57 13.33
CA THR A 224 -8.92 12.18 12.99
C THR A 224 -10.13 11.55 12.32
N LEU A 225 -9.97 10.36 11.72
CA LEU A 225 -11.08 9.60 11.14
C LEU A 225 -11.92 8.86 12.17
N TYR A 226 -11.30 8.44 13.26
CA TYR A 226 -11.93 7.57 14.25
C TYR A 226 -11.59 8.03 15.66
N ASN A 227 -12.59 8.06 16.51
CA ASN A 227 -12.44 8.35 17.92
C ASN A 227 -12.34 7.03 18.70
N PHE A 228 -11.16 6.69 19.18
CA PHE A 228 -10.92 5.44 19.91
C PHE A 228 -11.58 5.42 21.29
N ASP A 229 -11.84 6.58 21.91
CA ASP A 229 -12.49 6.65 23.21
C ASP A 229 -13.99 6.35 23.10
N THR A 230 -14.67 6.96 22.12
CA THR A 230 -16.11 6.74 21.86
C THR A 230 -16.36 5.55 20.96
N LYS A 231 -15.32 5.01 20.30
CA LYS A 231 -15.37 3.95 19.28
C LYS A 231 -16.29 4.32 18.11
N LYS A 232 -16.21 5.57 17.66
CA LYS A 232 -17.05 6.10 16.58
C LYS A 232 -16.23 6.69 15.43
N TRP A 233 -16.79 6.58 14.24
CA TRP A 233 -16.27 7.25 13.05
C TRP A 233 -16.66 8.72 13.05
N ILE A 234 -15.68 9.58 12.81
CA ILE A 234 -15.90 11.02 12.67
C ILE A 234 -16.30 11.28 11.21
N VAL A 235 -17.58 11.59 11.01
CA VAL A 235 -18.13 11.74 9.65
C VAL A 235 -18.17 13.20 9.19
N LYS A 236 -17.95 14.15 10.08
CA LYS A 236 -17.79 15.57 9.77
C LYS A 236 -16.90 16.20 10.82
N SER A 237 -15.96 17.01 10.37
CA SER A 237 -15.12 17.86 11.20
C SER A 237 -14.57 19.01 10.35
N GLN A 238 -14.02 20.04 11.00
CA GLN A 238 -13.39 21.13 10.28
C GLN A 238 -12.14 20.65 9.54
N GLY A 239 -11.29 19.84 10.16
CA GLY A 239 -10.10 19.29 9.52
C GLY A 239 -10.42 18.40 8.31
N PHE A 240 -11.55 17.67 8.32
CA PHE A 240 -12.01 16.94 7.15
C PHE A 240 -12.36 17.88 5.99
N LEU A 241 -13.09 18.95 6.29
CA LEU A 241 -13.43 19.97 5.30
C LEU A 241 -12.19 20.66 4.75
N ASP A 242 -11.29 21.12 5.63
CA ASP A 242 -10.04 21.81 5.25
C ASP A 242 -9.14 20.93 4.36
N SER A 243 -9.10 19.63 4.65
CA SER A 243 -8.37 18.65 3.83
C SER A 243 -8.93 18.56 2.40
N LEU A 244 -10.27 18.53 2.26
CA LEU A 244 -10.91 18.59 0.95
C LEU A 244 -10.71 19.94 0.26
N GLU A 245 -10.69 21.05 1.01
CA GLU A 245 -10.42 22.37 0.46
C GLU A 245 -8.99 22.52 -0.04
N PHE A 246 -8.01 21.91 0.63
CA PHE A 246 -6.63 21.86 0.11
C PHE A 246 -6.59 21.17 -1.25
N ILE A 247 -7.26 20.01 -1.38
CA ILE A 247 -7.34 19.27 -2.67
C ILE A 247 -8.06 20.12 -3.72
N HIS A 248 -9.15 20.78 -3.34
CA HIS A 248 -9.86 21.71 -4.22
C HIS A 248 -8.94 22.82 -4.75
N GLN A 249 -8.13 23.43 -3.88
CA GLN A 249 -7.18 24.46 -4.29
C GLN A 249 -6.14 23.96 -5.27
N ILE A 250 -5.68 22.73 -5.14
CA ILE A 250 -4.73 22.13 -6.09
C ILE A 250 -5.32 22.10 -7.51
N TYR A 251 -6.57 21.63 -7.64
CA TYR A 251 -7.19 21.47 -8.97
C TYR A 251 -7.83 22.76 -9.51
N SER A 252 -8.49 23.56 -8.67
CA SER A 252 -9.13 24.80 -9.11
C SER A 252 -8.13 25.91 -9.51
N ASN A 253 -6.89 25.81 -9.03
CA ASN A 253 -5.81 26.73 -9.40
C ASN A 253 -4.81 26.12 -10.40
N ASP A 254 -5.14 24.99 -11.05
CA ASP A 254 -4.27 24.25 -11.98
C ASP A 254 -2.86 24.02 -11.41
N LEU A 255 -2.77 23.65 -10.13
CA LEU A 255 -1.51 23.28 -9.47
C LEU A 255 -1.26 21.76 -9.56
N GLY A 256 -2.29 20.97 -9.82
CA GLY A 256 -2.25 19.53 -9.90
C GLY A 256 -1.96 18.99 -11.30
N PRO A 257 -1.87 17.65 -11.44
CA PRO A 257 -1.75 16.98 -12.73
C PRO A 257 -3.06 17.06 -13.53
N GLU A 258 -2.98 16.76 -14.82
CA GLU A 258 -4.16 16.54 -15.64
C GLU A 258 -4.99 15.37 -15.08
N LEU A 259 -6.32 15.50 -15.08
CA LEU A 259 -7.21 14.47 -14.53
C LEU A 259 -7.01 13.10 -15.20
N SER A 260 -6.70 13.06 -16.49
CA SER A 260 -6.39 11.83 -17.23
C SER A 260 -5.18 11.06 -16.65
N GLN A 261 -4.26 11.73 -16.01
CA GLN A 261 -3.07 11.12 -15.39
C GLN A 261 -3.36 10.60 -13.98
N VAL A 262 -4.23 11.26 -13.23
CA VAL A 262 -4.46 10.97 -11.80
C VAL A 262 -5.67 10.08 -11.55
N LEU A 263 -6.64 10.02 -12.46
CA LEU A 263 -7.84 9.18 -12.34
C LEU A 263 -7.64 7.73 -12.80
N THR A 264 -6.46 7.39 -13.26
CA THR A 264 -6.11 6.02 -13.66
C THR A 264 -5.48 5.23 -12.51
N GLY A 265 -5.71 3.92 -12.47
CA GLY A 265 -5.02 3.02 -11.53
C GLY A 265 -3.50 2.97 -11.67
N LYS A 266 -2.95 3.61 -12.72
CA LYS A 266 -1.50 3.72 -12.97
C LYS A 266 -0.89 5.05 -12.52
N ALA A 267 -1.63 5.91 -11.84
CA ALA A 267 -1.16 7.24 -11.46
C ALA A 267 0.16 7.21 -10.66
N GLY A 268 0.30 6.24 -9.74
CA GLY A 268 1.56 6.03 -9.01
C GLY A 268 2.74 5.69 -9.93
N ASP A 269 2.54 4.82 -10.91
CA ASP A 269 3.58 4.47 -11.90
C ASP A 269 3.95 5.70 -12.74
N ILE A 270 2.96 6.42 -13.25
CA ILE A 270 3.17 7.63 -14.08
C ILE A 270 4.07 8.63 -13.37
N VAL A 271 3.80 8.94 -12.11
CA VAL A 271 4.60 9.93 -11.39
C VAL A 271 6.02 9.44 -11.13
N GLN A 272 6.20 8.19 -10.70
CA GLN A 272 7.51 7.67 -10.25
C GLN A 272 8.41 7.26 -11.42
N THR A 273 7.85 6.72 -12.50
CA THR A 273 8.62 6.17 -13.62
C THR A 273 8.71 7.10 -14.82
N GLU A 274 7.83 8.12 -14.91
CA GLU A 274 7.81 9.02 -16.05
C GLU A 274 8.04 10.49 -15.67
N LEU A 275 7.23 11.06 -14.77
CA LEU A 275 7.27 12.49 -14.52
C LEU A 275 8.48 12.92 -13.67
N MET A 276 8.79 12.17 -12.62
CA MET A 276 9.95 12.47 -11.77
C MET A 276 11.27 12.30 -12.54
N PRO A 277 11.55 11.17 -13.24
CA PRO A 277 12.79 11.02 -14.00
C PRO A 277 12.96 12.03 -15.15
N LYS A 278 11.86 12.54 -15.67
CA LYS A 278 11.88 13.60 -16.71
C LYS A 278 11.87 15.02 -16.14
N GLU A 279 11.94 15.17 -14.81
CA GLU A 279 11.83 16.46 -14.10
C GLU A 279 10.57 17.27 -14.51
N LYS A 280 9.41 16.58 -14.63
CA LYS A 280 8.14 17.18 -15.03
C LYS A 280 7.18 17.44 -13.88
N VAL A 281 7.61 17.24 -12.63
CA VAL A 281 6.82 17.52 -11.44
C VAL A 281 7.68 18.19 -10.38
N GLY A 282 7.16 19.24 -9.73
CA GLY A 282 7.88 20.03 -8.75
C GLY A 282 7.86 19.45 -7.35
N ILE A 283 6.67 19.11 -6.86
CA ILE A 283 6.41 18.57 -5.53
C ILE A 283 5.54 17.32 -5.67
N VAL A 284 5.87 16.26 -4.94
CA VAL A 284 5.12 14.99 -4.96
C VAL A 284 4.89 14.52 -3.51
N LEU A 285 3.64 14.34 -3.13
CA LEU A 285 3.28 13.69 -1.87
C LEU A 285 3.36 12.18 -2.09
N ASN A 286 4.37 11.52 -1.52
CA ASN A 286 4.65 10.10 -1.74
C ASN A 286 5.48 9.48 -0.60
N GLY A 287 5.66 8.17 -0.64
CA GLY A 287 6.40 7.42 0.36
C GLY A 287 7.90 7.31 0.11
N ASN A 288 8.57 6.75 1.09
CA ASN A 288 10.03 6.55 1.08
C ASN A 288 10.53 5.47 0.11
N TRP A 289 9.65 4.64 -0.44
CA TRP A 289 10.00 3.56 -1.39
C TRP A 289 10.37 4.04 -2.80
N VAL A 290 10.16 5.32 -3.12
CA VAL A 290 10.42 5.88 -4.45
C VAL A 290 11.83 5.57 -4.98
N PRO A 291 12.93 5.63 -4.19
CA PRO A 291 14.26 5.24 -4.64
C PRO A 291 14.39 3.78 -5.10
N GLY A 292 13.57 2.88 -4.56
CA GLY A 292 13.51 1.49 -5.00
C GLY A 292 13.10 1.34 -6.46
N VAL A 293 12.29 2.28 -6.96
CA VAL A 293 11.90 2.37 -8.38
C VAL A 293 13.08 2.78 -9.26
N TRP A 294 13.98 3.62 -8.73
CA TRP A 294 15.09 4.25 -9.47
C TRP A 294 16.42 3.51 -9.34
N ARG A 295 16.53 2.52 -8.46
CA ARG A 295 17.76 1.75 -8.29
C ARG A 295 18.18 1.04 -9.58
N GLU A 296 19.43 0.64 -9.68
CA GLU A 296 19.89 -0.25 -10.74
C GLU A 296 19.08 -1.56 -10.72
N GLY A 297 18.54 -1.97 -11.86
CA GLY A 297 17.62 -3.13 -11.99
C GLY A 297 16.20 -2.85 -11.49
N GLY A 298 15.88 -1.65 -11.04
CA GLY A 298 14.52 -1.21 -10.75
C GLY A 298 13.71 -0.91 -12.03
N PRO A 299 12.42 -0.57 -11.88
CA PRO A 299 11.52 -0.33 -13.02
C PRO A 299 11.87 0.84 -13.92
N SER A 300 12.49 1.86 -13.35
CA SER A 300 12.90 3.08 -14.05
C SER A 300 14.26 3.53 -13.53
N PRO A 301 15.36 2.82 -13.90
CA PRO A 301 16.68 3.08 -13.34
C PRO A 301 17.10 4.53 -13.53
N TRP A 302 17.32 5.21 -12.43
CA TRP A 302 17.75 6.59 -12.37
C TRP A 302 18.54 6.83 -11.08
N PRO A 303 19.83 6.38 -11.03
CA PRO A 303 20.64 6.42 -9.81
C PRO A 303 20.80 7.82 -9.19
N GLU A 304 20.75 8.87 -10.02
CA GLU A 304 20.84 10.27 -9.58
C GLU A 304 19.52 10.82 -9.01
N GLY A 305 18.44 10.03 -9.04
CA GLY A 305 17.09 10.49 -8.67
C GLY A 305 17.03 11.15 -7.30
N THR A 306 17.72 10.59 -6.30
CA THR A 306 17.77 11.17 -4.94
C THR A 306 18.71 12.36 -4.78
N GLU A 307 19.52 12.67 -5.79
CA GLU A 307 20.24 13.96 -5.85
C GLU A 307 19.36 15.08 -6.41
N VAL A 308 18.46 14.73 -7.32
CA VAL A 308 17.52 15.66 -7.97
C VAL A 308 16.26 15.87 -7.13
N TYR A 309 15.73 14.82 -6.51
CA TYR A 309 14.60 14.91 -5.59
C TYR A 309 15.05 14.67 -4.16
N LYS A 310 14.62 15.54 -3.26
CA LYS A 310 14.85 15.40 -1.82
C LYS A 310 13.52 15.19 -1.10
N LEU A 311 13.55 14.40 -0.03
CA LEU A 311 12.41 14.13 0.82
C LEU A 311 12.41 15.10 2.01
N THR A 312 11.25 15.71 2.29
CA THR A 312 11.01 16.50 3.50
C THR A 312 9.67 16.10 4.15
N ALA A 313 9.51 16.37 5.44
CA ALA A 313 8.27 16.05 6.13
C ALA A 313 7.10 16.93 5.64
N MET A 314 5.88 16.36 5.61
CA MET A 314 4.66 17.12 5.37
C MET A 314 4.39 17.98 6.60
N PRO A 315 4.19 19.32 6.49
CA PRO A 315 3.86 20.15 7.64
C PRO A 315 2.44 19.88 8.13
N THR A 316 2.17 20.18 9.40
CA THR A 316 0.81 20.32 9.91
C THR A 316 0.14 21.57 9.30
N GLN A 317 -1.18 21.64 9.35
CA GLN A 317 -1.98 22.66 8.64
C GLN A 317 -1.47 24.09 8.88
N HIS A 318 -1.28 24.45 10.14
CA HIS A 318 -0.85 25.79 10.57
C HIS A 318 0.53 25.80 11.24
N GLY A 319 1.27 24.70 11.16
CA GLY A 319 2.53 24.54 11.88
C GLY A 319 2.35 24.21 13.37
N GLN A 320 1.13 23.84 13.79
CA GLN A 320 0.83 23.42 15.17
C GLN A 320 1.59 22.12 15.51
N ASP A 321 1.87 21.91 16.80
CA ASP A 321 2.55 20.73 17.29
C ASP A 321 1.89 19.42 16.76
N PRO A 322 2.72 18.45 16.35
CA PRO A 322 4.19 18.39 16.42
C PRO A 322 4.94 19.09 15.26
N GLY A 323 4.29 19.93 14.47
CA GLY A 323 4.82 20.68 13.33
C GLY A 323 4.85 19.93 12.02
N PHE A 324 4.80 18.60 12.08
CA PHE A 324 4.85 17.71 10.91
C PHE A 324 3.92 16.51 11.12
N THR A 325 3.51 15.91 10.01
CA THR A 325 2.72 14.70 9.98
C THR A 325 3.29 13.69 8.98
N SER A 326 3.04 12.43 9.22
CA SER A 326 3.25 11.34 8.28
C SER A 326 2.20 10.27 8.47
N MET A 327 1.99 9.44 7.45
CA MET A 327 1.21 8.22 7.53
C MET A 327 2.13 7.03 7.32
N SER A 328 1.92 5.98 8.11
CA SER A 328 2.61 4.70 7.95
C SER A 328 1.63 3.59 7.64
N GLY A 329 2.07 2.69 6.82
CA GLY A 329 1.44 1.42 6.51
C GLY A 329 2.44 0.30 6.65
N GLY A 330 2.34 -0.65 5.76
CA GLY A 330 3.26 -1.77 5.64
C GLY A 330 2.53 -3.04 5.25
N TRP A 331 3.33 -4.04 4.95
CA TRP A 331 2.89 -5.33 4.50
C TRP A 331 3.33 -6.42 5.47
N ALA A 332 2.50 -7.44 5.61
CA ALA A 332 2.73 -8.60 6.45
C ALA A 332 2.56 -9.89 5.66
N LEU A 333 3.15 -10.96 6.16
CA LEU A 333 2.85 -12.32 5.74
C LEU A 333 1.85 -12.92 6.72
N SER A 334 0.70 -13.38 6.23
CA SER A 334 -0.38 -13.99 7.00
C SER A 334 -0.67 -15.41 6.53
N ILE A 335 -1.24 -16.23 7.40
CA ILE A 335 -1.63 -17.60 7.10
C ILE A 335 -3.16 -17.62 6.95
N PRO A 336 -3.70 -17.92 5.77
CA PRO A 336 -5.13 -18.12 5.58
C PRO A 336 -5.71 -19.22 6.48
N SER A 337 -6.92 -19.02 6.95
CA SER A 337 -7.59 -20.01 7.82
C SER A 337 -7.82 -21.36 7.14
N LYS A 338 -7.87 -21.36 5.80
CA LYS A 338 -8.05 -22.55 4.95
C LYS A 338 -6.74 -23.09 4.35
N ALA A 339 -5.60 -22.59 4.79
CA ALA A 339 -4.29 -23.09 4.36
C ALA A 339 -4.07 -24.54 4.77
N ASP A 340 -3.52 -25.34 3.88
CA ASP A 340 -3.28 -26.77 4.08
C ASP A 340 -2.02 -27.05 4.94
N ASN A 341 -0.97 -26.24 4.77
CA ASN A 341 0.36 -26.50 5.35
C ASN A 341 0.81 -25.39 6.31
N LYS A 342 -0.02 -25.07 7.32
CA LYS A 342 0.19 -23.94 8.24
C LYS A 342 1.52 -23.94 8.99
N ASP A 343 2.00 -25.11 9.43
CA ASP A 343 3.27 -25.21 10.15
C ASP A 343 4.45 -24.97 9.20
N LEU A 344 4.36 -25.48 7.97
CA LEU A 344 5.39 -25.24 6.94
C LEU A 344 5.36 -23.78 6.47
N ALA A 345 4.17 -23.18 6.34
CA ALA A 345 3.98 -21.76 6.08
C ALA A 345 4.64 -20.89 7.16
N TRP A 346 4.47 -21.25 8.42
CA TRP A 346 5.13 -20.58 9.53
C TRP A 346 6.65 -20.65 9.44
N GLU A 347 7.23 -21.81 9.12
CA GLU A 347 8.68 -21.95 8.92
C GLU A 347 9.19 -21.03 7.79
N PHE A 348 8.43 -20.90 6.71
CA PHE A 348 8.76 -19.95 5.63
C PHE A 348 8.68 -18.51 6.11
N ILE A 349 7.63 -18.11 6.84
CA ILE A 349 7.45 -16.76 7.36
C ILE A 349 8.61 -16.39 8.28
N LYS A 350 9.03 -17.26 9.19
CA LYS A 350 10.20 -17.03 10.05
C LYS A 350 11.48 -16.76 9.25
N LEU A 351 11.71 -17.57 8.21
CA LEU A 351 12.89 -17.38 7.36
C LEU A 351 12.80 -16.06 6.59
N ALA A 352 11.66 -15.78 5.97
CA ALA A 352 11.43 -14.59 5.15
C ALA A 352 11.57 -13.29 5.95
N THR A 353 11.14 -13.29 7.21
CA THR A 353 11.18 -12.12 8.09
C THR A 353 12.39 -12.10 9.04
N SER A 354 13.33 -13.04 8.88
CA SER A 354 14.61 -13.03 9.61
C SER A 354 15.43 -11.76 9.31
N GLU A 355 16.36 -11.40 10.18
CA GLU A 355 17.27 -10.26 10.00
C GLU A 355 17.89 -10.23 8.58
N LYS A 356 18.47 -11.37 8.15
CA LYS A 356 19.11 -11.53 6.83
C LYS A 356 18.17 -11.15 5.68
N TYR A 357 16.97 -11.73 5.66
CA TYR A 357 16.05 -11.57 4.54
C TYR A 357 15.24 -10.27 4.62
N ASN A 358 14.96 -9.79 5.82
CA ASN A 358 14.35 -8.47 5.97
C ASN A 358 15.32 -7.36 5.52
N LYS A 359 16.61 -7.46 5.86
CA LYS A 359 17.66 -6.57 5.35
C LYS A 359 17.72 -6.61 3.81
N LEU A 360 17.71 -7.81 3.20
CA LEU A 360 17.67 -7.95 1.74
C LEU A 360 16.46 -7.24 1.15
N TYR A 361 15.26 -7.44 1.74
CA TYR A 361 14.03 -6.82 1.27
C TYR A 361 14.13 -5.30 1.26
N VAL A 362 14.49 -4.69 2.38
CA VAL A 362 14.50 -3.21 2.48
C VAL A 362 15.57 -2.56 1.59
N LEU A 363 16.71 -3.22 1.39
CA LEU A 363 17.76 -2.75 0.47
C LEU A 363 17.31 -2.84 -1.01
N LYS A 364 16.43 -3.79 -1.34
CA LYS A 364 15.91 -3.98 -2.70
C LYS A 364 14.66 -3.16 -2.98
N GLN A 365 13.79 -3.01 -1.99
CA GLN A 365 12.49 -2.36 -2.16
C GLN A 365 12.53 -0.86 -1.84
N GLY A 366 13.36 -0.44 -0.89
CA GLY A 366 13.43 0.95 -0.42
C GLY A 366 12.42 1.26 0.70
N ASP A 367 11.69 0.27 1.18
CA ASP A 367 10.82 0.38 2.35
C ASP A 367 11.63 0.52 3.65
N LEU A 368 10.97 0.92 4.73
CA LEU A 368 11.54 0.83 6.06
C LEU A 368 11.36 -0.58 6.63
N THR A 369 12.32 -0.99 7.45
CA THR A 369 12.25 -2.26 8.15
C THR A 369 11.30 -2.18 9.36
N PRO A 370 10.53 -3.25 9.64
CA PRO A 370 9.80 -3.39 10.89
C PRO A 370 10.71 -3.85 12.05
N ARG A 371 11.97 -4.26 11.78
CA ARG A 371 12.90 -4.83 12.73
C ARG A 371 13.82 -3.78 13.31
N LEU A 372 14.03 -3.81 14.62
CA LEU A 372 14.90 -2.89 15.37
C LEU A 372 16.38 -3.11 15.03
N ASP A 373 16.81 -4.37 14.91
CA ASP A 373 18.20 -4.75 14.58
C ASP A 373 18.58 -4.33 13.15
N VAL A 374 17.70 -4.51 12.18
CA VAL A 374 17.92 -4.08 10.79
C VAL A 374 17.86 -2.56 10.65
N ALA A 375 17.00 -1.89 11.45
CA ALA A 375 16.88 -0.42 11.42
C ALA A 375 18.18 0.30 11.86
N GLU A 376 19.01 -0.35 12.65
CA GLU A 376 20.29 0.19 13.11
C GLU A 376 21.47 -0.26 12.23
N ASP A 377 21.25 -1.12 11.24
CA ASP A 377 22.29 -1.64 10.36
C ASP A 377 22.89 -0.52 9.49
N PRO A 378 24.24 -0.31 9.57
CA PRO A 378 24.91 0.75 8.80
C PRO A 378 24.75 0.62 7.29
N GLU A 379 24.62 -0.59 6.74
CA GLU A 379 24.40 -0.81 5.29
C GLU A 379 23.02 -0.34 4.88
N VAL A 380 21.99 -0.55 5.71
CA VAL A 380 20.63 -0.07 5.48
C VAL A 380 20.57 1.46 5.60
N LEU A 381 21.14 1.99 6.67
CA LEU A 381 21.13 3.44 6.94
C LEU A 381 21.92 4.27 5.93
N ASN A 382 22.94 3.69 5.28
CA ASN A 382 23.81 4.38 4.36
C ASN A 382 23.72 3.81 2.92
N ALA A 383 22.67 3.07 2.59
CA ALA A 383 22.49 2.52 1.26
C ALA A 383 22.52 3.65 0.21
N PRO A 384 23.30 3.51 -0.88
CA PRO A 384 23.40 4.53 -1.92
C PRO A 384 22.03 4.88 -2.50
N GLY A 385 21.74 6.17 -2.63
CA GLY A 385 20.44 6.63 -3.14
C GLY A 385 19.26 6.41 -2.20
N SER A 386 19.48 5.95 -0.96
CA SER A 386 18.43 5.75 0.03
C SER A 386 18.06 7.07 0.72
N VAL A 387 16.82 7.14 1.19
CA VAL A 387 16.30 8.19 2.08
C VAL A 387 15.90 7.62 3.44
N THR A 388 16.44 6.47 3.79
CA THR A 388 16.08 5.73 5.00
C THR A 388 16.22 6.57 6.27
N LYS A 389 17.28 7.38 6.41
CA LYS A 389 17.48 8.24 7.58
C LYS A 389 16.41 9.30 7.71
N GLU A 390 16.11 10.00 6.63
CA GLU A 390 15.07 11.00 6.56
C GLU A 390 13.72 10.39 6.88
N ALA A 391 13.36 9.32 6.19
CA ALA A 391 12.10 8.61 6.34
C ALA A 391 11.92 8.02 7.75
N ALA A 392 12.95 7.39 8.32
CA ALA A 392 12.92 6.86 9.68
C ALA A 392 12.69 7.97 10.72
N SER A 393 13.18 9.19 10.46
CA SER A 393 12.94 10.33 11.35
C SER A 393 11.48 10.76 11.43
N PHE A 394 10.64 10.37 10.43
CA PHE A 394 9.21 10.69 10.38
C PHE A 394 8.37 9.73 11.24
N ILE A 395 8.91 8.57 11.65
CA ILE A 395 8.18 7.58 12.48
C ILE A 395 7.67 8.20 13.79
N LYS A 396 8.39 9.17 14.35
CA LYS A 396 8.02 9.80 15.62
C LYS A 396 6.69 10.60 15.57
N PHE A 397 6.26 11.04 14.38
CA PHE A 397 5.02 11.78 14.18
C PHE A 397 4.12 11.14 13.12
N THR A 398 4.33 9.86 12.83
CA THR A 398 3.48 9.12 11.92
C THR A 398 2.19 8.65 12.59
N HIS A 399 1.14 8.57 11.80
CA HIS A 399 -0.13 7.98 12.14
C HIS A 399 -0.35 6.70 11.35
N PHE A 400 -1.19 5.83 11.87
CA PHE A 400 -1.65 4.63 11.19
C PHE A 400 -3.14 4.73 10.91
N ARG A 401 -3.59 4.04 9.89
CA ARG A 401 -5.01 3.89 9.58
C ARG A 401 -5.73 3.29 10.79
N PRO A 402 -7.00 3.66 11.06
CA PRO A 402 -7.76 3.02 12.13
C PRO A 402 -7.84 1.50 11.93
N GLY A 403 -7.25 0.74 12.86
CA GLY A 403 -7.25 -0.73 12.85
C GLY A 403 -8.60 -1.30 13.26
N VAL A 404 -9.65 -1.06 12.47
CA VAL A 404 -11.02 -1.55 12.70
C VAL A 404 -11.61 -2.13 11.41
N ASP A 405 -12.47 -3.13 11.54
CA ASP A 405 -12.98 -3.98 10.45
C ASP A 405 -13.66 -3.21 9.31
N LYS A 406 -14.26 -2.05 9.59
CA LYS A 406 -14.97 -1.22 8.59
C LYS A 406 -14.08 -0.23 7.85
N TYR A 407 -12.80 -0.10 8.22
CA TYR A 407 -11.91 0.87 7.59
C TYR A 407 -11.88 0.75 6.04
N PRO A 408 -11.79 -0.43 5.40
CA PRO A 408 -11.73 -0.51 3.94
C PRO A 408 -12.94 0.14 3.24
N ALA A 409 -14.12 0.02 3.84
CA ALA A 409 -15.33 0.64 3.29
C ALA A 409 -15.37 2.16 3.54
N VAL A 410 -14.86 2.63 4.67
CA VAL A 410 -14.69 4.05 4.97
C VAL A 410 -13.67 4.68 4.03
N SER A 411 -12.53 4.03 3.81
CA SER A 411 -11.51 4.43 2.84
C SER A 411 -12.08 4.60 1.43
N THR A 412 -12.93 3.67 0.99
CA THR A 412 -13.61 3.79 -0.31
C THR A 412 -14.50 5.05 -0.39
N ALA A 413 -15.16 5.41 0.70
CA ALA A 413 -15.97 6.64 0.76
C ALA A 413 -15.09 7.91 0.72
N ILE A 414 -13.91 7.89 1.35
CA ILE A 414 -12.92 8.97 1.25
C ILE A 414 -12.43 9.12 -0.20
N GLN A 415 -12.07 8.02 -0.86
CA GLN A 415 -11.60 8.03 -2.25
C GLN A 415 -12.63 8.67 -3.18
N ALA A 416 -13.91 8.35 -2.99
CA ALA A 416 -15.00 8.94 -3.76
C ALA A 416 -15.16 10.44 -3.49
N ALA A 417 -15.01 10.88 -2.23
CA ALA A 417 -15.09 12.30 -1.88
C ALA A 417 -13.91 13.09 -2.47
N VAL A 418 -12.70 12.56 -2.40
CA VAL A 418 -11.49 13.18 -2.97
C VAL A 418 -11.60 13.31 -4.48
N GLU A 419 -11.99 12.25 -5.18
CA GLU A 419 -12.16 12.28 -6.63
C GLU A 419 -13.25 13.27 -7.07
N ALA A 420 -14.36 13.35 -6.32
CA ALA A 420 -15.44 14.29 -6.61
C ALA A 420 -14.97 15.76 -6.49
N VAL A 421 -14.12 16.06 -5.51
CA VAL A 421 -13.53 17.40 -5.34
C VAL A 421 -12.49 17.68 -6.43
N ALA A 422 -11.60 16.73 -6.71
CA ALA A 422 -10.56 16.89 -7.71
C ALA A 422 -11.13 17.12 -9.12
N THR A 423 -12.24 16.45 -9.46
CA THR A 423 -12.94 16.61 -10.73
C THR A 423 -13.85 17.84 -10.77
N GLY A 424 -14.07 18.52 -9.65
CA GLY A 424 -15.02 19.64 -9.54
C GLY A 424 -16.49 19.21 -9.62
N SER A 425 -16.79 17.90 -9.53
CA SER A 425 -18.17 17.39 -9.56
C SER A 425 -18.95 17.69 -8.26
N LEU A 426 -18.24 17.86 -7.15
CA LEU A 426 -18.79 18.33 -5.88
C LEU A 426 -17.86 19.39 -5.26
N SER A 427 -18.46 20.35 -4.56
CA SER A 427 -17.70 21.22 -3.66
C SER A 427 -17.16 20.42 -2.47
N PRO A 428 -16.10 20.88 -1.77
CA PRO A 428 -15.58 20.25 -0.55
C PRO A 428 -16.66 19.92 0.48
N LYS A 429 -17.59 20.85 0.71
CA LYS A 429 -18.70 20.67 1.65
C LYS A 429 -19.67 19.58 1.20
N GLU A 430 -20.06 19.55 -0.08
CA GLU A 430 -20.96 18.53 -0.62
C GLU A 430 -20.31 17.15 -0.59
N ALA A 431 -18.99 17.05 -0.88
CA ALA A 431 -18.22 15.82 -0.81
C ALA A 431 -18.13 15.29 0.63
N MET A 432 -17.90 16.15 1.64
CA MET A 432 -17.98 15.76 3.06
C MET A 432 -19.39 15.29 3.46
N GLU A 433 -20.45 15.93 2.97
CA GLU A 433 -21.83 15.48 3.20
C GLU A 433 -22.11 14.11 2.57
N GLN A 434 -21.57 13.85 1.38
CA GLN A 434 -21.68 12.56 0.72
C GLN A 434 -20.92 11.48 1.51
N TYR A 435 -19.67 11.75 1.90
CA TYR A 435 -18.87 10.88 2.78
C TYR A 435 -19.64 10.52 4.05
N ALA A 436 -20.20 11.52 4.73
CA ALA A 436 -20.95 11.32 5.97
C ALA A 436 -22.14 10.37 5.78
N ARG A 437 -22.90 10.51 4.67
CA ARG A 437 -24.02 9.61 4.36
C ARG A 437 -23.54 8.18 4.10
N GLU A 438 -22.49 8.02 3.29
CA GLU A 438 -21.98 6.69 2.93
C GLU A 438 -21.40 5.96 4.14
N VAL A 439 -20.58 6.63 4.95
CA VAL A 439 -20.03 6.03 6.16
C VAL A 439 -21.14 5.67 7.14
N THR A 440 -22.10 6.56 7.38
CA THR A 440 -23.25 6.26 8.26
C THR A 440 -24.04 5.03 7.77
N ARG A 441 -24.20 4.87 6.46
CA ARG A 441 -24.85 3.69 5.87
C ARG A 441 -24.07 2.39 6.11
N VAL A 442 -22.74 2.47 6.05
CA VAL A 442 -21.85 1.27 6.19
C VAL A 442 -21.69 0.85 7.64
N VAL A 443 -21.51 1.82 8.56
CA VAL A 443 -21.14 1.53 9.96
C VAL A 443 -22.33 1.57 10.92
N GLY A 444 -23.46 2.15 10.52
CA GLY A 444 -24.61 2.40 11.39
C GLY A 444 -24.58 3.78 12.05
N LYS A 445 -25.76 4.35 12.26
CA LYS A 445 -25.93 5.72 12.79
C LYS A 445 -25.39 5.86 14.23
N GLU A 446 -25.43 4.81 15.00
CA GLU A 446 -24.94 4.76 16.40
C GLU A 446 -23.41 4.79 16.47
N ASN A 447 -22.72 4.43 15.39
CA ASN A 447 -21.27 4.31 15.30
C ASN A 447 -20.60 5.53 14.63
N VAL A 448 -21.33 6.63 14.49
CA VAL A 448 -20.79 7.87 13.91
C VAL A 448 -20.91 9.04 14.87
N GLU A 449 -20.04 10.02 14.71
CA GLU A 449 -20.10 11.30 15.43
C GLU A 449 -19.69 12.46 14.50
N VAL A 450 -20.08 13.67 14.91
CA VAL A 450 -19.73 14.93 14.26
C VAL A 450 -18.90 15.74 15.25
N ARG A 451 -17.74 16.20 14.85
CA ARG A 451 -16.96 17.20 15.59
C ARG A 451 -17.29 18.59 15.07
N LYS A 452 -17.42 19.54 15.98
CA LYS A 452 -17.73 20.95 15.67
C LYS A 452 -16.44 21.75 15.58
#